data_55e0b8299d00dccee8738165eac8e857
#
_entry.id   55e0b8299d00dccee8738165eac8e857
#
_cell.length_a   1.000
_cell.length_b   1.000
_cell.length_c   1.000
_cell.angle_alpha   90.00
_cell.angle_beta   90.00
_cell.angle_gamma   90.00
#
_symmetry.space_group_name_H-M   'P 1'
#
loop_
_entity.id
_entity.type
_entity.pdbx_description
1 polymer ?
#
loop_
_entity_poly.entity_id
_entity_poly.type
_entity_poly.pdbx_seq_one_letter_code
_entity_poly.pdbx_strand_id
1 'polypeptide(L)'
;NKEALEALIAETDGAKIASIEQCEDINWNATWEAEHEVEDLPMGVHITPHCAFGAGHHETTSMMIEAMLEAAEDYRLDRNAFVLDMGCGTGVLGIMAKKCGAAHVVAVDIDDKSVANTLENAAANYVELDVRLGDAPPEGEYHFIFANIHRNILVAQIPLYAQYLKHGGEAWLSGFYADDIPYLIEAADAVGLQHVET
;
A
#
# COMPACT_ATOMS: atom_id res chain seq x y z
N ASN A 1 -13.34 -16.39 13.95
CA ASN A 1 -13.92 -17.69 14.20
C ASN A 1 -14.54 -17.69 15.59
N LYS A 2 -15.84 -18.06 15.70
CA LYS A 2 -16.64 -18.02 16.95
C LYS A 2 -15.98 -18.83 18.07
N GLU A 3 -15.48 -20.01 17.76
CA GLU A 3 -14.84 -20.92 18.74
C GLU A 3 -13.56 -20.32 19.34
N ALA A 4 -12.75 -19.62 18.52
CA ALA A 4 -11.54 -18.93 18.99
C ALA A 4 -11.88 -17.75 19.91
N LEU A 5 -12.97 -17.02 19.63
CA LEU A 5 -13.46 -15.91 20.45
C LEU A 5 -14.02 -16.43 21.78
N GLU A 6 -14.77 -17.51 21.75
CA GLU A 6 -15.33 -18.18 22.98
C GLU A 6 -14.20 -18.69 23.86
N ALA A 7 -13.14 -19.27 23.29
CA ALA A 7 -11.96 -19.73 24.03
C ALA A 7 -11.22 -18.54 24.68
N LEU A 8 -10.99 -17.44 23.94
CA LEU A 8 -10.31 -16.25 24.47
C LEU A 8 -11.10 -15.61 25.63
N ILE A 9 -12.43 -15.56 25.51
CA ILE A 9 -13.30 -14.98 26.53
C ILE A 9 -13.34 -15.87 27.77
N ALA A 10 -13.30 -17.21 27.63
CA ALA A 10 -13.25 -18.14 28.74
C ALA A 10 -11.99 -17.98 29.62
N GLU A 11 -10.89 -17.46 29.05
CA GLU A 11 -9.64 -17.16 29.75
C GLU A 11 -9.62 -15.74 30.37
N THR A 12 -10.64 -14.91 30.08
CA THR A 12 -10.70 -13.51 30.56
C THR A 12 -11.75 -13.40 31.67
N ASP A 13 -11.29 -13.20 32.90
CA ASP A 13 -12.17 -13.12 34.09
C ASP A 13 -13.16 -11.93 33.95
N GLY A 14 -14.45 -12.23 34.09
CA GLY A 14 -15.55 -11.25 34.02
C GLY A 14 -16.00 -10.87 32.60
N ALA A 15 -15.37 -11.36 31.54
CA ALA A 15 -15.82 -11.12 30.16
C ALA A 15 -17.04 -12.00 29.82
N LYS A 16 -17.96 -11.43 29.05
CA LYS A 16 -19.14 -12.15 28.51
C LYS A 16 -19.45 -11.66 27.11
N ILE A 17 -19.84 -12.59 26.24
CA ILE A 17 -20.41 -12.26 24.93
C ILE A 17 -21.84 -11.77 25.16
N ALA A 18 -22.12 -10.53 24.83
CA ALA A 18 -23.46 -9.94 24.88
C ALA A 18 -24.30 -10.31 23.66
N SER A 19 -23.70 -10.24 22.47
CA SER A 19 -24.32 -10.65 21.21
C SER A 19 -23.23 -11.04 20.20
N ILE A 20 -23.60 -11.89 19.26
CA ILE A 20 -22.79 -12.18 18.06
C ILE A 20 -23.72 -11.95 16.88
N GLU A 21 -23.37 -10.99 16.04
CA GLU A 21 -24.08 -10.67 14.81
C GLU A 21 -23.17 -11.04 13.63
N GLN A 22 -23.74 -11.68 12.63
CA GLN A 22 -23.07 -11.92 11.37
C GLN A 22 -23.31 -10.72 10.49
N CYS A 23 -22.25 -9.94 10.24
CA CYS A 23 -22.32 -8.86 9.25
C CYS A 23 -22.28 -9.47 7.85
N GLU A 24 -23.13 -8.94 6.96
CA GLU A 24 -23.00 -9.23 5.54
C GLU A 24 -21.70 -8.62 5.01
N ASP A 25 -21.08 -9.28 4.03
CA ASP A 25 -19.90 -8.78 3.32
C ASP A 25 -20.35 -7.66 2.36
N ILE A 26 -20.55 -6.47 2.93
CA ILE A 26 -21.02 -5.29 2.18
C ILE A 26 -19.80 -4.56 1.63
N ASN A 27 -19.77 -4.34 0.33
CA ASN A 27 -18.79 -3.47 -0.29
C ASN A 27 -19.09 -1.99 0.05
N TRP A 28 -18.56 -1.53 1.18
CA TRP A 28 -18.75 -0.15 1.65
C TRP A 28 -18.16 0.88 0.68
N ASN A 29 -17.12 0.52 -0.08
CA ASN A 29 -16.54 1.41 -1.09
C ASN A 29 -17.55 1.67 -2.22
N ALA A 30 -18.21 0.62 -2.73
CA ALA A 30 -19.25 0.78 -3.77
C ALA A 30 -20.44 1.64 -3.28
N THR A 31 -20.81 1.54 -2.01
CA THR A 31 -21.86 2.39 -1.44
C THR A 31 -21.41 3.83 -1.35
N TRP A 32 -20.16 4.06 -0.91
CA TRP A 32 -19.58 5.39 -0.80
C TRP A 32 -19.41 6.05 -2.20
N GLU A 33 -18.92 5.30 -3.18
CA GLU A 33 -18.77 5.77 -4.57
C GLU A 33 -20.10 6.13 -5.24
N ALA A 34 -21.16 5.35 -4.96
CA ALA A 34 -22.50 5.65 -5.49
C ALA A 34 -23.10 6.95 -4.91
N GLU A 35 -22.62 7.40 -3.76
CA GLU A 35 -23.06 8.62 -3.07
C GLU A 35 -22.17 9.84 -3.36
N HIS A 36 -20.97 9.63 -3.94
CA HIS A 36 -19.99 10.68 -4.20
C HIS A 36 -19.50 10.62 -5.64
N GLU A 37 -19.41 11.79 -6.29
CA GLU A 37 -18.69 11.90 -7.56
C GLU A 37 -17.19 11.71 -7.28
N VAL A 38 -16.62 10.62 -7.80
CA VAL A 38 -15.18 10.35 -7.69
C VAL A 38 -14.50 10.95 -8.92
N GLU A 39 -13.71 12.00 -8.71
CA GLU A 39 -12.91 12.59 -9.77
C GLU A 39 -11.73 11.67 -10.14
N ASP A 40 -11.34 11.69 -11.40
CA ASP A 40 -10.12 11.00 -11.84
C ASP A 40 -8.89 11.56 -11.11
N LEU A 41 -7.99 10.67 -10.76
CA LEU A 41 -6.69 11.05 -10.19
C LEU A 41 -5.83 11.76 -11.24
N PRO A 42 -4.72 12.42 -10.82
CA PRO A 42 -3.77 12.99 -11.75
C PRO A 42 -3.40 12.05 -12.89
N MET A 43 -3.04 12.61 -14.06
CA MET A 43 -2.70 11.88 -15.29
C MET A 43 -3.86 11.01 -15.86
N GLY A 44 -5.11 11.29 -15.45
CA GLY A 44 -6.30 10.57 -15.89
C GLY A 44 -6.34 9.12 -15.39
N VAL A 45 -5.82 8.87 -14.20
CA VAL A 45 -5.90 7.55 -13.56
C VAL A 45 -7.26 7.40 -12.92
N HIS A 46 -7.95 6.35 -13.31
CA HIS A 46 -9.23 5.96 -12.76
C HIS A 46 -9.10 4.66 -11.95
N ILE A 47 -9.58 4.66 -10.69
CA ILE A 47 -9.50 3.51 -9.80
C ILE A 47 -10.90 3.08 -9.37
N THR A 48 -11.20 1.81 -9.55
CA THR A 48 -12.40 1.17 -9.01
C THR A 48 -12.01 0.27 -7.85
N PRO A 49 -12.29 0.65 -6.59
CA PRO A 49 -11.70 -0.01 -5.42
C PRO A 49 -12.36 -1.34 -5.04
N HIS A 50 -13.45 -1.76 -5.64
CA HIS A 50 -14.21 -2.94 -5.26
C HIS A 50 -14.23 -3.17 -3.72
N CYS A 51 -13.49 -4.20 -3.23
CA CYS A 51 -13.32 -4.47 -1.80
C CYS A 51 -11.91 -4.16 -1.29
N ALA A 52 -11.02 -3.59 -2.15
CA ALA A 52 -9.64 -3.28 -1.79
C ALA A 52 -9.50 -1.86 -1.24
N PHE A 53 -8.47 -1.63 -0.42
CA PHE A 53 -8.13 -0.30 0.09
C PHE A 53 -7.38 0.50 -0.98
N GLY A 54 -7.61 1.83 -1.02
CA GLY A 54 -6.80 2.75 -1.82
C GLY A 54 -7.52 3.31 -3.04
N ALA A 55 -8.71 3.94 -2.88
CA ALA A 55 -9.38 4.66 -3.97
C ALA A 55 -8.59 5.87 -4.51
N GLY A 56 -7.49 6.25 -3.85
CA GLY A 56 -6.64 7.36 -4.25
C GLY A 56 -6.92 8.68 -3.53
N HIS A 57 -8.09 8.85 -2.96
CA HIS A 57 -8.52 10.09 -2.29
C HIS A 57 -8.25 10.13 -0.78
N HIS A 58 -7.71 9.05 -0.21
CA HIS A 58 -7.29 9.03 1.18
C HIS A 58 -6.03 9.91 1.34
N GLU A 59 -5.95 10.71 2.39
CA GLU A 59 -4.86 11.67 2.62
C GLU A 59 -3.47 11.07 2.42
N THR A 60 -3.21 9.88 2.99
CA THR A 60 -1.92 9.20 2.87
C THR A 60 -1.59 8.78 1.43
N THR A 61 -2.60 8.39 0.66
CA THR A 61 -2.44 8.01 -0.75
C THR A 61 -2.19 9.25 -1.61
N SER A 62 -2.95 10.32 -1.39
CA SER A 62 -2.79 11.60 -2.11
C SER A 62 -1.40 12.19 -1.91
N MET A 63 -0.89 12.20 -0.67
CA MET A 63 0.48 12.67 -0.37
C MET A 63 1.54 11.85 -1.13
N MET A 64 1.41 10.53 -1.19
CA MET A 64 2.33 9.69 -1.97
C MET A 64 2.24 9.96 -3.47
N ILE A 65 1.04 10.21 -4.00
CA ILE A 65 0.84 10.56 -5.41
C ILE A 65 1.51 11.91 -5.72
N GLU A 66 1.34 12.92 -4.87
CA GLU A 66 1.99 14.23 -5.01
C GLU A 66 3.51 14.07 -5.05
N ALA A 67 4.09 13.33 -4.11
CA ALA A 67 5.53 13.06 -4.09
C ALA A 67 6.01 12.30 -5.35
N MET A 68 5.21 11.39 -5.91
CA MET A 68 5.52 10.72 -7.17
C MET A 68 5.56 11.68 -8.35
N LEU A 69 4.61 12.62 -8.42
CA LEU A 69 4.56 13.63 -9.47
C LEU A 69 5.80 14.54 -9.42
N GLU A 70 6.16 15.00 -8.22
CA GLU A 70 7.39 15.78 -8.01
C GLU A 70 8.65 14.99 -8.41
N ALA A 71 8.75 13.72 -8.01
CA ALA A 71 9.87 12.87 -8.38
C ALA A 71 9.96 12.60 -9.89
N ALA A 72 8.83 12.59 -10.59
CA ALA A 72 8.78 12.47 -12.04
C ALA A 72 9.23 13.78 -12.73
N GLU A 73 8.82 14.94 -12.21
CA GLU A 73 9.28 16.25 -12.70
C GLU A 73 10.80 16.42 -12.52
N ASP A 74 11.34 15.91 -11.43
CA ASP A 74 12.79 15.93 -11.13
C ASP A 74 13.57 14.80 -11.83
N TYR A 75 12.93 14.01 -12.67
CA TYR A 75 13.52 12.86 -13.37
C TYR A 75 14.10 11.77 -12.44
N ARG A 76 13.68 11.70 -11.17
CA ARG A 76 14.04 10.62 -10.25
C ARG A 76 13.21 9.36 -10.52
N LEU A 77 11.90 9.54 -10.70
CA LEU A 77 10.98 8.48 -11.10
C LEU A 77 10.81 8.51 -12.63
N ASP A 78 11.63 7.75 -13.34
CA ASP A 78 11.73 7.77 -14.80
C ASP A 78 11.69 6.37 -15.41
N ARG A 79 11.93 6.29 -16.74
CA ARG A 79 11.99 5.05 -17.52
C ARG A 79 13.11 4.07 -17.13
N ASN A 80 13.95 4.38 -16.16
CA ASN A 80 14.94 3.48 -15.59
C ASN A 80 14.52 2.99 -14.21
N ALA A 81 13.47 3.57 -13.63
CA ALA A 81 13.02 3.25 -12.29
C ALA A 81 12.37 1.87 -12.23
N PHE A 82 12.87 1.05 -11.31
CA PHE A 82 12.26 -0.20 -10.87
C PHE A 82 11.60 0.07 -9.52
N VAL A 83 10.32 -0.19 -9.42
CA VAL A 83 9.48 0.16 -8.29
C VAL A 83 8.84 -1.09 -7.68
N LEU A 84 8.78 -1.14 -6.37
CA LEU A 84 7.96 -2.08 -5.60
C LEU A 84 6.82 -1.31 -4.94
N ASP A 85 5.59 -1.77 -5.13
CA ASP A 85 4.39 -1.32 -4.43
C ASP A 85 3.96 -2.44 -3.47
N MET A 86 4.23 -2.27 -2.18
CA MET A 86 4.02 -3.29 -1.15
C MET A 86 2.74 -2.99 -0.36
N GLY A 87 1.81 -3.96 -0.37
CA GLY A 87 0.43 -3.75 0.08
C GLY A 87 -0.35 -2.93 -0.93
N CYS A 88 -0.34 -3.36 -2.19
CA CYS A 88 -0.80 -2.54 -3.32
C CYS A 88 -2.32 -2.25 -3.32
N GLY A 89 -3.14 -3.05 -2.64
CA GLY A 89 -4.58 -2.83 -2.55
C GLY A 89 -5.27 -2.73 -3.91
N THR A 90 -5.71 -1.53 -4.28
CA THR A 90 -6.27 -1.24 -5.61
C THR A 90 -5.23 -1.14 -6.72
N GLY A 91 -3.94 -1.09 -6.37
CA GLY A 91 -2.84 -0.86 -7.29
C GLY A 91 -2.58 0.61 -7.63
N VAL A 92 -3.23 1.54 -6.96
CA VAL A 92 -3.18 2.98 -7.31
C VAL A 92 -1.76 3.52 -7.36
N LEU A 93 -0.90 3.18 -6.38
CA LEU A 93 0.48 3.69 -6.34
C LEU A 93 1.33 3.08 -7.45
N GLY A 94 1.20 1.76 -7.69
CA GLY A 94 1.87 1.09 -8.80
C GLY A 94 1.45 1.62 -10.17
N ILE A 95 0.16 1.87 -10.36
CA ILE A 95 -0.40 2.47 -11.59
C ILE A 95 0.14 3.89 -11.78
N MET A 96 0.12 4.72 -10.73
CA MET A 96 0.68 6.07 -10.77
C MET A 96 2.17 6.05 -11.10
N ALA A 97 2.95 5.16 -10.49
CA ALA A 97 4.37 5.00 -10.81
C ALA A 97 4.60 4.68 -12.29
N LYS A 98 3.79 3.80 -12.89
CA LYS A 98 3.85 3.52 -14.34
C LYS A 98 3.49 4.74 -15.18
N LYS A 99 2.46 5.49 -14.79
CA LYS A 99 2.07 6.74 -15.48
C LYS A 99 3.15 7.81 -15.39
N CYS A 100 3.85 7.90 -14.26
CA CYS A 100 5.03 8.76 -14.07
C CYS A 100 6.25 8.32 -14.87
N GLY A 101 6.23 7.13 -15.47
CA GLY A 101 7.28 6.67 -16.38
C GLY A 101 8.14 5.51 -15.88
N ALA A 102 7.84 4.92 -14.72
CA ALA A 102 8.60 3.77 -14.20
C ALA A 102 8.72 2.64 -15.23
N ALA A 103 9.93 2.12 -15.42
CA ALA A 103 10.21 1.05 -16.36
C ALA A 103 9.49 -0.24 -15.98
N HIS A 104 9.57 -0.60 -14.72
CA HIS A 104 8.99 -1.82 -14.19
C HIS A 104 8.42 -1.57 -12.80
N VAL A 105 7.24 -2.11 -12.54
CA VAL A 105 6.58 -2.05 -11.25
C VAL A 105 6.15 -3.44 -10.83
N VAL A 106 6.62 -3.87 -9.67
CA VAL A 106 6.14 -5.07 -8.99
C VAL A 106 5.15 -4.61 -7.92
N ALA A 107 3.94 -5.15 -7.93
CA ALA A 107 2.89 -4.86 -6.96
C ALA A 107 2.58 -6.13 -6.15
N VAL A 108 2.58 -6.04 -4.84
CA VAL A 108 2.41 -7.20 -3.95
C VAL A 108 1.32 -6.92 -2.94
N ASP A 109 0.43 -7.88 -2.76
CA ASP A 109 -0.56 -7.85 -1.67
C ASP A 109 -0.76 -9.25 -1.09
N ILE A 110 -1.13 -9.32 0.18
CA ILE A 110 -1.43 -10.58 0.89
C ILE A 110 -2.85 -11.08 0.57
N ASP A 111 -3.73 -10.20 0.11
CA ASP A 111 -5.12 -10.49 -0.20
C ASP A 111 -5.31 -10.76 -1.71
N ASP A 112 -5.86 -11.91 -2.04
CA ASP A 112 -6.14 -12.31 -3.43
C ASP A 112 -7.15 -11.39 -4.13
N LYS A 113 -8.09 -10.80 -3.40
CA LYS A 113 -9.04 -9.82 -3.93
C LYS A 113 -8.33 -8.51 -4.31
N SER A 114 -7.38 -8.05 -3.49
CA SER A 114 -6.54 -6.90 -3.80
C SER A 114 -5.70 -7.14 -5.05
N VAL A 115 -5.09 -8.32 -5.17
CA VAL A 115 -4.34 -8.73 -6.38
C VAL A 115 -5.22 -8.69 -7.62
N ALA A 116 -6.43 -9.26 -7.56
CA ALA A 116 -7.38 -9.23 -8.66
C ALA A 116 -7.79 -7.79 -9.03
N ASN A 117 -8.11 -6.96 -8.03
CA ASN A 117 -8.49 -5.56 -8.25
C ASN A 117 -7.35 -4.72 -8.83
N THR A 118 -6.10 -4.93 -8.37
CA THR A 118 -4.92 -4.30 -8.97
C THR A 118 -4.79 -4.62 -10.45
N LEU A 119 -4.98 -5.88 -10.86
CA LEU A 119 -4.91 -6.29 -12.26
C LEU A 119 -6.02 -5.65 -13.10
N GLU A 120 -7.25 -5.58 -12.58
CA GLU A 120 -8.38 -4.92 -13.26
C GLU A 120 -8.13 -3.43 -13.46
N ASN A 121 -7.69 -2.74 -12.39
CA ASN A 121 -7.37 -1.30 -12.46
C ASN A 121 -6.17 -1.02 -13.37
N ALA A 122 -5.13 -1.85 -13.36
CA ALA A 122 -3.99 -1.71 -14.26
C ALA A 122 -4.43 -1.81 -15.73
N ALA A 123 -5.26 -2.80 -16.05
CA ALA A 123 -5.82 -2.98 -17.40
C ALA A 123 -6.70 -1.77 -17.82
N ALA A 124 -7.57 -1.28 -16.93
CA ALA A 124 -8.43 -0.11 -17.18
C ALA A 124 -7.61 1.17 -17.45
N ASN A 125 -6.45 1.28 -16.83
CA ASN A 125 -5.52 2.40 -17.02
C ASN A 125 -4.46 2.18 -18.12
N TYR A 126 -4.53 1.07 -18.85
CA TYR A 126 -3.60 0.73 -19.95
C TYR A 126 -2.12 0.68 -19.50
N VAL A 127 -1.87 0.14 -18.31
CA VAL A 127 -0.52 -0.11 -17.79
C VAL A 127 -0.31 -1.58 -17.45
N GLU A 128 0.94 -2.03 -17.51
CA GLU A 128 1.32 -3.38 -17.11
C GLU A 128 2.08 -3.34 -15.79
N LEU A 129 1.61 -4.13 -14.81
CA LEU A 129 2.25 -4.36 -13.52
C LEU A 129 2.56 -5.86 -13.36
N ASP A 130 3.66 -6.18 -12.71
CA ASP A 130 3.95 -7.53 -12.22
C ASP A 130 3.26 -7.70 -10.84
N VAL A 131 2.03 -8.20 -10.86
CA VAL A 131 1.20 -8.30 -9.64
C VAL A 131 1.36 -9.69 -9.03
N ARG A 132 1.66 -9.75 -7.73
CA ARG A 132 1.94 -10.98 -7.01
C ARG A 132 1.17 -11.06 -5.70
N LEU A 133 0.68 -12.27 -5.38
CA LEU A 133 0.16 -12.59 -4.06
C LEU A 133 1.33 -12.90 -3.12
N GLY A 134 1.43 -12.21 -1.99
CA GLY A 134 2.50 -12.43 -1.02
C GLY A 134 2.45 -11.46 0.16
N ASP A 135 3.18 -11.78 1.21
CA ASP A 135 3.28 -11.03 2.46
C ASP A 135 4.66 -10.39 2.70
N ALA A 136 5.58 -10.55 1.75
CA ALA A 136 6.94 -10.05 1.84
C ALA A 136 7.40 -9.48 0.49
N PRO A 137 8.34 -8.50 0.50
CA PRO A 137 8.92 -7.97 -0.71
C PRO A 137 9.67 -9.07 -1.48
N PRO A 138 9.41 -9.23 -2.78
CA PRO A 138 10.18 -10.15 -3.62
C PRO A 138 11.64 -9.71 -3.74
N GLU A 139 12.53 -10.69 -3.86
CA GLU A 139 13.93 -10.39 -4.17
C GLU A 139 14.04 -9.54 -5.44
N GLY A 140 14.85 -8.50 -5.37
CA GLY A 140 15.02 -7.57 -6.48
C GLY A 140 15.98 -6.44 -6.12
N GLU A 141 16.17 -5.53 -7.07
CA GLU A 141 16.90 -4.30 -6.88
C GLU A 141 16.01 -3.12 -7.26
N TYR A 142 15.37 -2.49 -6.27
CA TYR A 142 14.40 -1.42 -6.48
C TYR A 142 15.03 -0.03 -6.31
N HIS A 143 14.66 0.89 -7.18
CA HIS A 143 14.99 2.30 -7.01
C HIS A 143 14.04 2.97 -6.02
N PHE A 144 12.77 2.51 -6.03
CA PHE A 144 11.74 2.98 -5.11
C PHE A 144 10.98 1.80 -4.53
N ILE A 145 10.68 1.88 -3.23
CA ILE A 145 9.77 0.98 -2.54
C ILE A 145 8.67 1.85 -1.92
N PHE A 146 7.44 1.66 -2.37
CA PHE A 146 6.26 2.31 -1.82
C PHE A 146 5.52 1.35 -0.90
N ALA A 147 5.14 1.81 0.28
CA ALA A 147 4.35 1.02 1.20
C ALA A 147 3.41 1.92 2.02
N ASN A 148 2.11 1.88 1.69
CA ASN A 148 1.05 2.58 2.39
C ASN A 148 0.26 1.60 3.24
N ILE A 149 0.87 1.11 4.33
CA ILE A 149 0.36 0.02 5.17
C ILE A 149 0.61 0.31 6.65
N HIS A 150 0.02 -0.53 7.53
CA HIS A 150 0.13 -0.32 8.97
C HIS A 150 1.56 -0.32 9.50
N ARG A 151 1.87 0.61 10.45
CA ARG A 151 3.17 0.76 11.11
C ARG A 151 3.84 -0.56 11.52
N ASN A 152 3.11 -1.48 12.14
CA ASN A 152 3.71 -2.72 12.66
C ASN A 152 4.28 -3.60 11.54
N ILE A 153 3.63 -3.60 10.38
CA ILE A 153 4.10 -4.33 9.19
C ILE A 153 5.30 -3.60 8.60
N LEU A 154 5.25 -2.26 8.50
CA LEU A 154 6.37 -1.45 8.02
C LEU A 154 7.63 -1.71 8.84
N VAL A 155 7.56 -1.59 10.16
CA VAL A 155 8.70 -1.83 11.06
C VAL A 155 9.29 -3.24 10.86
N ALA A 156 8.43 -4.26 10.69
CA ALA A 156 8.88 -5.63 10.46
C ALA A 156 9.53 -5.83 9.08
N GLN A 157 9.12 -5.06 8.06
CA GLN A 157 9.60 -5.22 6.68
C GLN A 157 10.77 -4.28 6.31
N ILE A 158 11.02 -3.20 7.04
CA ILE A 158 12.14 -2.27 6.79
C ILE A 158 13.48 -2.99 6.58
N PRO A 159 13.85 -4.06 7.32
CA PRO A 159 15.09 -4.79 7.05
C PRO A 159 15.15 -5.44 5.66
N LEU A 160 14.01 -5.90 5.13
CA LEU A 160 13.93 -6.46 3.77
C LEU A 160 13.96 -5.34 2.73
N TYR A 161 13.31 -4.20 3.01
CA TYR A 161 13.40 -3.03 2.14
C TYR A 161 14.84 -2.56 1.98
N ALA A 162 15.58 -2.45 3.07
CA ALA A 162 17.00 -2.08 3.03
C ALA A 162 17.86 -3.07 2.21
N GLN A 163 17.51 -4.37 2.25
CA GLN A 163 18.22 -5.40 1.48
C GLN A 163 17.99 -5.28 -0.02
N TYR A 164 16.75 -4.91 -0.43
CA TYR A 164 16.35 -4.90 -1.83
C TYR A 164 16.36 -3.50 -2.47
N LEU A 165 16.56 -2.46 -1.67
CA LEU A 165 16.70 -1.11 -2.15
C LEU A 165 18.10 -0.92 -2.78
N LYS A 166 18.16 -0.35 -3.97
CA LYS A 166 19.42 0.03 -4.60
C LYS A 166 20.14 1.09 -3.78
N HIS A 167 21.45 1.14 -3.93
CA HIS A 167 22.22 2.26 -3.37
C HIS A 167 21.73 3.59 -3.94
N GLY A 168 21.31 4.50 -3.05
CA GLY A 168 20.68 5.76 -3.41
C GLY A 168 19.20 5.64 -3.79
N GLY A 169 18.60 4.46 -3.63
CA GLY A 169 17.15 4.28 -3.76
C GLY A 169 16.39 4.78 -2.53
N GLU A 170 15.10 4.92 -2.67
CA GLU A 170 14.21 5.53 -1.67
C GLU A 170 13.07 4.60 -1.28
N ALA A 171 12.81 4.48 0.03
CA ALA A 171 11.61 3.84 0.56
C ALA A 171 10.63 4.92 1.05
N TRP A 172 9.45 4.96 0.47
CA TRP A 172 8.38 5.90 0.83
C TRP A 172 7.30 5.15 1.58
N LEU A 173 7.18 5.50 2.86
CA LEU A 173 6.34 4.80 3.80
C LEU A 173 5.20 5.69 4.25
N SER A 174 3.98 5.16 4.29
CA SER A 174 2.77 5.87 4.72
C SER A 174 1.78 4.90 5.37
N GLY A 175 0.58 5.37 5.75
CA GLY A 175 -0.44 4.53 6.40
C GLY A 175 -0.29 4.44 7.92
N PHE A 176 0.35 5.42 8.54
CA PHE A 176 0.59 5.52 9.98
C PHE A 176 0.34 6.95 10.49
N TYR A 177 0.32 7.12 11.79
CA TYR A 177 0.15 8.43 12.43
C TYR A 177 1.51 9.08 12.76
N ALA A 178 1.51 10.41 12.93
CA ALA A 178 2.72 11.17 13.27
C ALA A 178 3.45 10.63 14.52
N ASP A 179 2.71 10.13 15.51
CA ASP A 179 3.26 9.53 16.72
C ASP A 179 4.02 8.20 16.46
N ASP A 180 3.84 7.62 15.28
CA ASP A 180 4.50 6.38 14.87
C ASP A 180 5.87 6.62 14.22
N ILE A 181 6.16 7.83 13.76
CA ILE A 181 7.40 8.20 13.04
C ILE A 181 8.68 7.77 13.79
N PRO A 182 8.82 8.00 15.12
CA PRO A 182 10.02 7.60 15.83
C PRO A 182 10.34 6.10 15.73
N TYR A 183 9.32 5.23 15.71
CA TYR A 183 9.52 3.77 15.58
C TYR A 183 10.03 3.37 14.20
N LEU A 184 9.57 4.06 13.16
CA LEU A 184 10.00 3.82 11.78
C LEU A 184 11.43 4.30 11.56
N ILE A 185 11.77 5.47 12.11
CA ILE A 185 13.14 6.02 12.05
C ILE A 185 14.11 5.07 12.79
N GLU A 186 13.77 4.61 13.99
CA GLU A 186 14.60 3.67 14.74
C GLU A 186 14.85 2.38 13.95
N ALA A 187 13.81 1.82 13.32
CA ALA A 187 13.93 0.62 12.50
C ALA A 187 14.78 0.86 11.23
N ALA A 188 14.65 2.02 10.60
CA ALA A 188 15.42 2.42 9.43
C ALA A 188 16.90 2.62 9.75
N ASP A 189 17.20 3.34 10.81
CA ASP A 189 18.57 3.59 11.29
C ASP A 189 19.30 2.29 11.64
N ALA A 190 18.59 1.32 12.24
CA ALA A 190 19.15 0.02 12.60
C ALA A 190 19.66 -0.78 11.38
N VAL A 191 19.19 -0.49 10.19
CA VAL A 191 19.58 -1.16 8.92
C VAL A 191 20.34 -0.24 7.96
N GLY A 192 20.71 0.97 8.41
CA GLY A 192 21.51 1.92 7.64
C GLY A 192 20.73 2.75 6.61
N LEU A 193 19.40 2.76 6.67
CA LEU A 193 18.58 3.71 5.94
C LEU A 193 18.57 5.05 6.70
N GLN A 194 18.54 6.14 5.96
CA GLN A 194 18.52 7.49 6.53
C GLN A 194 17.15 8.12 6.29
N HIS A 195 16.57 8.71 7.34
CA HIS A 195 15.39 9.54 7.19
C HIS A 195 15.74 10.81 6.40
N VAL A 196 15.00 11.07 5.33
CA VAL A 196 15.23 12.21 4.43
C VAL A 196 14.20 13.30 4.67
N GLU A 197 12.90 12.92 4.70
CA GLU A 197 11.79 13.88 4.76
C GLU A 197 10.54 13.24 5.39
N THR A 198 9.63 14.09 5.93
CA THR A 198 8.30 13.67 6.44
C THR A 198 7.26 14.72 6.10
#